data_c733ce223b9dc8ce81033527e2a24b2e
#
_entry.id   c733ce223b9dc8ce81033527e2a24b2e
#
_cell.length_a   1.000
_cell.length_b   1.000
_cell.length_c   1.000
_cell.angle_alpha   90.00
_cell.angle_beta   90.00
_cell.angle_gamma   90.00
#
_symmetry.space_group_name_H-M   'P 1'
#
loop_
_entity.id
_entity.type
_entity.pdbx_description
1 polymer ?
#
loop_
_entity_poly.entity_id
_entity_poly.type
_entity_poly.pdbx_seq_one_letter_code
_entity_poly.pdbx_strand_id
1 'polypeptide(L)'
;MEEIQRQVPLDYVVIDYLELLSPTRRRQQRREEIEEMLLESKEMALTFDNGRGIVVIDLHQMKIDARSKVKPEDDKFYTIRDFGHTSEAGKSADVAIGLLYTDELRDAHELACKLLKVRDGELPAMFKLFERFSSSYIGNLG
;
A
#
# COMPACT_ATOMS: atom_id res chain seq x y z
N MET A 1 -1.47 -0.52 -20.60
CA MET A 1 -1.94 0.76 -20.05
C MET A 1 -1.90 1.89 -21.05
N GLU A 2 -0.83 2.06 -21.82
CA GLU A 2 -0.76 3.09 -22.87
C GLU A 2 -1.89 2.97 -23.91
N GLU A 3 -2.32 1.76 -24.23
CA GLU A 3 -3.45 1.52 -25.15
C GLU A 3 -4.79 1.99 -24.55
N ILE A 4 -4.99 1.81 -23.25
CA ILE A 4 -6.17 2.31 -22.54
C ILE A 4 -6.16 3.83 -22.47
N GLN A 5 -4.99 4.45 -22.21
CA GLN A 5 -4.83 5.89 -22.15
C GLN A 5 -5.21 6.60 -23.45
N ARG A 6 -5.04 5.95 -24.61
CA ARG A 6 -5.49 6.49 -25.90
C ARG A 6 -7.01 6.62 -26.02
N GLN A 7 -7.73 5.85 -25.22
CA GLN A 7 -9.19 5.82 -25.24
C GLN A 7 -9.81 6.61 -24.09
N VAL A 8 -9.19 6.55 -22.90
CA VAL A 8 -9.68 7.21 -21.68
C VAL A 8 -8.47 7.76 -20.89
N PRO A 9 -8.49 9.05 -20.53
CA PRO A 9 -7.43 9.61 -19.68
C PRO A 9 -7.37 8.86 -18.33
N LEU A 10 -6.16 8.49 -17.91
CA LEU A 10 -5.91 7.84 -16.62
C LEU A 10 -5.29 8.82 -15.67
N ASP A 11 -5.80 8.93 -14.44
CA ASP A 11 -5.29 9.75 -13.37
C ASP A 11 -4.56 8.93 -12.31
N TYR A 12 -5.00 7.69 -12.11
CA TYR A 12 -4.37 6.76 -11.16
C TYR A 12 -4.56 5.29 -11.57
N VAL A 13 -3.73 4.43 -11.03
CA VAL A 13 -3.80 2.97 -11.16
C VAL A 13 -3.75 2.34 -9.79
N VAL A 14 -4.63 1.39 -9.52
CA VAL A 14 -4.61 0.56 -8.30
C VAL A 14 -4.24 -0.86 -8.68
N ILE A 15 -3.26 -1.43 -7.99
CA ILE A 15 -2.79 -2.81 -8.17
C ILE A 15 -3.13 -3.60 -6.90
N ASP A 16 -4.13 -4.47 -6.99
CA ASP A 16 -4.59 -5.31 -5.88
C ASP A 16 -4.37 -6.80 -6.23
N TYR A 17 -3.32 -7.37 -5.79
CA TYR A 17 -2.11 -6.83 -5.19
C TYR A 17 -0.90 -7.20 -6.06
N LEU A 18 0.20 -6.49 -5.92
CA LEU A 18 1.36 -6.55 -6.81
C LEU A 18 1.91 -7.99 -6.98
N GLU A 19 1.91 -8.78 -5.90
CA GLU A 19 2.44 -10.14 -5.91
C GLU A 19 1.66 -11.12 -6.78
N LEU A 20 0.46 -10.76 -7.25
CA LEU A 20 -0.29 -11.57 -8.23
C LEU A 20 0.16 -11.33 -9.68
N LEU A 21 0.89 -10.27 -9.91
CA LEU A 21 1.40 -9.97 -11.24
C LEU A 21 2.60 -10.86 -11.60
N SER A 22 2.86 -10.95 -12.88
CA SER A 22 4.07 -11.55 -13.43
C SER A 22 5.04 -10.44 -13.82
N PRO A 23 6.31 -10.52 -13.41
CA PRO A 23 7.30 -9.53 -13.80
C PRO A 23 7.57 -9.56 -15.29
N THR A 24 7.99 -8.45 -15.86
CA THR A 24 8.45 -8.36 -17.25
C THR A 24 9.65 -9.28 -17.50
N ARG A 25 10.49 -9.44 -16.48
CA ARG A 25 11.64 -10.36 -16.50
C ARG A 25 11.54 -11.35 -15.35
N ARG A 26 11.56 -12.63 -15.66
CA ARG A 26 11.61 -13.69 -14.64
C ARG A 26 12.96 -13.70 -13.94
N ARG A 27 12.96 -13.87 -12.62
CA ARG A 27 14.12 -14.03 -11.76
C ARG A 27 14.15 -15.43 -11.14
N GLN A 28 15.28 -15.80 -10.56
CA GLN A 28 15.41 -17.10 -9.88
C GLN A 28 14.66 -17.14 -8.55
N GLN A 29 14.55 -16.00 -7.87
CA GLN A 29 13.88 -15.87 -6.58
C GLN A 29 12.66 -14.98 -6.71
N ARG A 30 11.55 -15.40 -6.12
CA ARG A 30 10.30 -14.62 -6.10
C ARG A 30 10.46 -13.23 -5.48
N ARG A 31 11.35 -13.11 -4.49
CA ARG A 31 11.67 -11.84 -3.88
C ARG A 31 12.24 -10.83 -4.89
N GLU A 32 13.19 -11.28 -5.72
CA GLU A 32 13.81 -10.43 -6.76
C GLU A 32 12.78 -10.00 -7.82
N GLU A 33 11.84 -10.89 -8.14
CA GLU A 33 10.73 -10.56 -9.04
C GLU A 33 9.83 -9.45 -8.48
N ILE A 34 9.51 -9.51 -7.18
CA ILE A 34 8.69 -8.49 -6.52
C ILE A 34 9.45 -7.16 -6.46
N GLU A 35 10.74 -7.18 -6.14
CA GLU A 35 11.59 -5.99 -6.14
C GLU A 35 11.63 -5.33 -7.53
N GLU A 36 11.74 -6.11 -8.59
CA GLU A 36 11.71 -5.61 -9.98
C GLU A 36 10.35 -5.00 -10.33
N MET A 37 9.25 -5.68 -10.00
CA MET A 37 7.90 -5.13 -10.25
C MET A 37 7.64 -3.82 -9.50
N LEU A 38 8.18 -3.66 -8.29
CA LEU A 38 8.11 -2.40 -7.54
C LEU A 38 8.90 -1.28 -8.23
N LEU A 39 10.06 -1.58 -8.80
CA LEU A 39 10.83 -0.61 -9.58
C LEU A 39 10.11 -0.24 -10.87
N GLU A 40 9.54 -1.21 -11.58
CA GLU A 40 8.74 -0.98 -12.78
C GLU A 40 7.49 -0.13 -12.47
N SER A 41 6.82 -0.39 -11.33
CA SER A 41 5.70 0.40 -10.83
C SER A 41 6.12 1.84 -10.54
N LYS A 42 7.27 2.04 -9.92
CA LYS A 42 7.84 3.37 -9.66
C LYS A 42 8.22 4.09 -10.95
N GLU A 43 8.85 3.40 -11.88
CA GLU A 43 9.19 3.96 -13.21
C GLU A 43 7.92 4.40 -13.93
N MET A 44 6.89 3.57 -13.96
CA MET A 44 5.60 3.91 -14.52
C MET A 44 5.00 5.15 -13.86
N ALA A 45 5.04 5.25 -12.54
CA ALA A 45 4.54 6.42 -11.82
C ALA A 45 5.22 7.72 -12.25
N LEU A 46 6.48 7.65 -12.66
CA LEU A 46 7.27 8.82 -13.05
C LEU A 46 7.22 9.14 -14.55
N THR A 47 7.13 8.11 -15.40
CA THR A 47 7.37 8.27 -16.85
C THR A 47 6.11 8.12 -17.70
N PHE A 48 5.00 7.68 -17.13
CA PHE A 48 3.76 7.47 -17.86
C PHE A 48 3.35 8.72 -18.66
N ASP A 49 2.76 8.52 -19.82
CA ASP A 49 2.26 9.57 -20.71
C ASP A 49 3.32 10.67 -20.99
N ASN A 50 4.44 10.27 -21.58
CA ASN A 50 5.56 11.15 -21.95
C ASN A 50 6.17 11.96 -20.78
N GLY A 51 6.18 11.37 -19.58
CA GLY A 51 6.79 11.97 -18.40
C GLY A 51 5.82 12.81 -17.56
N ARG A 52 4.52 12.82 -17.89
CA ARG A 52 3.49 13.43 -17.02
C ARG A 52 3.39 12.69 -15.68
N GLY A 53 3.67 11.39 -15.70
CA GLY A 53 3.51 10.51 -14.55
C GLY A 53 2.06 10.14 -14.26
N ILE A 54 1.88 9.22 -13.33
CA ILE A 54 0.56 8.75 -12.87
C ILE A 54 0.65 8.33 -11.41
N VAL A 55 -0.41 8.50 -10.64
CA VAL A 55 -0.48 7.95 -9.28
C VAL A 55 -0.63 6.44 -9.36
N VAL A 56 0.28 5.71 -8.70
CA VAL A 56 0.20 4.26 -8.58
C VAL A 56 -0.01 3.90 -7.11
N ILE A 57 -1.04 3.10 -6.86
CA ILE A 57 -1.41 2.61 -5.53
C ILE A 57 -1.20 1.10 -5.53
N ASP A 58 -0.13 0.64 -4.90
CA ASP A 58 0.20 -0.78 -4.75
C ASP A 58 -0.29 -1.29 -3.40
N LEU A 59 -1.12 -2.32 -3.41
CA LEU A 59 -1.55 -3.01 -2.20
C LEU A 59 -0.60 -4.15 -1.86
N HIS A 60 -0.26 -4.29 -0.60
CA HIS A 60 0.64 -5.31 -0.09
C HIS A 60 0.10 -5.95 1.18
N GLN A 61 0.34 -7.26 1.33
CA GLN A 61 0.08 -7.94 2.58
C GLN A 61 1.23 -7.73 3.57
N MET A 62 0.88 -7.44 4.83
CA MET A 62 1.84 -7.43 5.92
C MET A 62 2.24 -8.85 6.31
N LYS A 63 3.47 -9.02 6.80
CA LYS A 63 3.93 -10.31 7.35
C LYS A 63 2.99 -10.78 8.45
N ILE A 64 2.68 -12.08 8.45
CA ILE A 64 1.80 -12.68 9.47
C ILE A 64 2.32 -12.42 10.89
N ASP A 65 3.63 -12.55 11.10
CA ASP A 65 4.25 -12.29 12.40
C ASP A 65 4.17 -10.83 12.85
N ALA A 66 4.05 -9.89 11.93
CA ALA A 66 3.89 -8.48 12.25
C ALA A 66 2.54 -8.21 12.92
N ARG A 67 1.50 -8.93 12.50
CA ARG A 67 0.14 -8.78 13.03
C ARG A 67 0.07 -9.05 14.54
N SER A 68 0.80 -10.04 15.01
CA SER A 68 0.83 -10.40 16.45
C SER A 68 1.58 -9.39 17.32
N LYS A 69 2.39 -8.52 16.73
CA LYS A 69 3.18 -7.49 17.43
C LYS A 69 2.45 -6.16 17.55
N VAL A 70 1.38 -5.99 16.81
CA VAL A 70 0.62 -4.74 16.78
C VAL A 70 -0.33 -4.68 17.96
N LYS A 71 -0.25 -3.60 18.73
CA LYS A 71 -1.12 -3.27 19.86
C LYS A 71 -1.46 -1.81 19.77
N PRO A 72 -2.60 -1.45 19.16
CA PRO A 72 -2.98 -0.04 18.97
C PRO A 72 -3.06 0.73 20.28
N GLU A 73 -3.47 0.08 21.35
CA GLU A 73 -3.55 0.63 22.71
C GLU A 73 -2.19 1.05 23.29
N ASP A 74 -1.11 0.39 22.86
CA ASP A 74 0.29 0.67 23.26
C ASP A 74 1.03 1.57 22.22
N ASP A 75 0.33 2.14 21.25
CA ASP A 75 0.89 2.85 20.07
C ASP A 75 1.87 1.98 19.25
N LYS A 76 1.77 0.66 19.40
CA LYS A 76 2.55 -0.29 18.61
C LYS A 76 1.82 -0.62 17.33
N PHE A 77 2.37 -0.19 16.23
CA PHE A 77 1.81 -0.40 14.89
C PHE A 77 2.86 -1.01 13.96
N TYR A 78 2.44 -1.36 12.76
CA TYR A 78 3.35 -1.79 11.70
C TYR A 78 4.45 -0.76 11.45
N THR A 79 5.58 -1.26 10.99
CA THR A 79 6.68 -0.46 10.47
C THR A 79 6.90 -0.79 9.00
N ILE A 80 7.69 0.03 8.33
CA ILE A 80 8.06 -0.20 6.93
C ILE A 80 8.79 -1.55 6.72
N ARG A 81 9.37 -2.13 7.78
CA ARG A 81 10.07 -3.43 7.75
C ARG A 81 9.13 -4.63 7.79
N ASP A 82 7.87 -4.40 8.08
CA ASP A 82 6.86 -5.44 8.23
C ASP A 82 6.13 -5.74 6.91
N PHE A 83 6.49 -5.05 5.81
CA PHE A 83 6.01 -5.41 4.47
C PHE A 83 6.41 -6.84 4.11
N GLY A 84 5.50 -7.57 3.45
CA GLY A 84 5.53 -9.01 3.28
C GLY A 84 6.84 -9.57 2.74
N HIS A 85 7.07 -9.45 1.44
CA HIS A 85 8.16 -10.18 0.78
C HIS A 85 9.45 -9.39 0.65
N THR A 86 9.41 -8.05 0.71
CA THR A 86 10.60 -7.23 0.51
C THR A 86 10.53 -5.88 1.23
N SER A 87 11.68 -5.43 1.74
CA SER A 87 11.81 -4.08 2.29
C SER A 87 11.83 -2.99 1.19
N GLU A 88 11.94 -3.40 -0.07
CA GLU A 88 12.00 -2.46 -1.21
C GLU A 88 10.69 -1.71 -1.41
N ALA A 89 9.54 -2.35 -1.15
CA ALA A 89 8.24 -1.70 -1.17
C ALA A 89 8.23 -0.42 -0.32
N GLY A 90 8.76 -0.54 0.90
CA GLY A 90 8.86 0.61 1.78
C GLY A 90 9.86 1.66 1.31
N LYS A 91 10.94 1.30 0.61
CA LYS A 91 11.95 2.24 0.13
C LYS A 91 11.48 3.00 -1.11
N SER A 92 10.86 2.33 -2.07
CA SER A 92 10.45 2.90 -3.35
C SER A 92 9.20 3.79 -3.22
N ALA A 93 8.28 3.49 -2.32
CA ALA A 93 7.07 4.28 -2.11
C ALA A 93 7.37 5.72 -1.67
N ASP A 94 6.59 6.68 -2.13
CA ASP A 94 6.61 8.07 -1.63
C ASP A 94 5.79 8.20 -0.35
N VAL A 95 4.66 7.48 -0.29
CA VAL A 95 3.79 7.37 0.88
C VAL A 95 3.53 5.89 1.15
N ALA A 96 3.59 5.47 2.40
CA ALA A 96 3.18 4.14 2.83
C ALA A 96 2.19 4.24 3.99
N ILE A 97 1.05 3.57 3.85
CA ILE A 97 -0.04 3.56 4.83
C ILE A 97 -0.20 2.14 5.33
N GLY A 98 -0.11 1.94 6.63
CA GLY A 98 -0.49 0.71 7.29
C GLY A 98 -1.96 0.74 7.70
N LEU A 99 -2.67 -0.34 7.42
CA LEU A 99 -4.06 -0.54 7.84
C LEU A 99 -4.11 -1.73 8.80
N LEU A 100 -4.82 -1.58 9.90
CA LEU A 100 -5.03 -2.64 10.87
C LEU A 100 -6.52 -2.83 11.13
N TYR A 101 -6.94 -4.07 11.06
CA TYR A 101 -8.30 -4.50 11.35
C TYR A 101 -8.27 -5.76 12.21
N THR A 102 -8.64 -5.62 13.48
CA THR A 102 -8.75 -6.71 14.46
C THR A 102 -10.22 -6.99 14.76
N ASP A 103 -10.49 -8.04 15.54
CA ASP A 103 -11.84 -8.34 15.95
C ASP A 103 -12.42 -7.22 16.84
N GLU A 104 -11.61 -6.65 17.73
CA GLU A 104 -12.01 -5.52 18.57
C GLU A 104 -12.32 -4.26 17.76
N LEU A 105 -11.49 -3.96 16.76
CA LEU A 105 -11.74 -2.83 15.86
C LEU A 105 -13.00 -3.05 15.02
N ARG A 106 -13.22 -4.28 14.54
CA ARG A 106 -14.43 -4.66 13.80
C ARG A 106 -15.68 -4.43 14.64
N ASP A 107 -15.68 -4.89 15.88
CA ASP A 107 -16.82 -4.77 16.79
C ASP A 107 -17.12 -3.31 17.16
N ALA A 108 -16.08 -2.46 17.13
CA ALA A 108 -16.18 -1.01 17.28
C ALA A 108 -16.52 -0.26 15.98
N HIS A 109 -16.60 -0.95 14.83
CA HIS A 109 -16.70 -0.31 13.51
C HIS A 109 -15.56 0.65 13.19
N GLU A 110 -14.35 0.28 13.56
CA GLU A 110 -13.14 1.09 13.40
C GLU A 110 -12.11 0.39 12.51
N LEU A 111 -11.40 1.19 11.71
CA LEU A 111 -10.21 0.82 10.97
C LEU A 111 -9.04 1.68 11.45
N ALA A 112 -8.03 1.08 12.04
CA ALA A 112 -6.84 1.83 12.46
C ALA A 112 -5.89 2.03 11.29
N CYS A 113 -5.43 3.27 11.13
CA CYS A 113 -4.58 3.72 10.03
C CYS A 113 -3.35 4.44 10.58
N LYS A 114 -2.18 4.18 9.99
CA LYS A 114 -0.94 4.91 10.31
C LYS A 114 -0.14 5.16 9.05
N LEU A 115 0.34 6.39 8.87
CA LEU A 115 1.34 6.70 7.86
C LEU A 115 2.68 6.14 8.33
N LEU A 116 3.22 5.18 7.59
CA LEU A 116 4.49 4.50 7.89
C LEU A 116 5.66 5.21 7.23
N LYS A 117 5.38 5.95 6.14
CA LYS A 117 6.33 6.77 5.40
C LYS A 117 5.62 7.90 4.71
N VAL A 118 6.26 9.06 4.71
CA VAL A 118 5.98 10.19 3.83
C VAL A 118 7.33 10.74 3.40
N ARG A 119 7.59 10.87 2.09
CA ARG A 119 8.92 11.25 1.58
C ARG A 119 9.30 12.66 2.01
N ASP A 120 8.40 13.60 1.86
CA ASP A 120 8.64 15.04 2.08
C ASP A 120 7.63 15.62 3.08
N GLY A 121 7.43 14.95 4.23
CA GLY A 121 6.46 15.39 5.23
C GLY A 121 6.67 14.76 6.60
N GLU A 122 5.90 15.24 7.57
CA GLU A 122 5.87 14.68 8.90
C GLU A 122 4.96 13.44 8.97
N LEU A 123 5.31 12.50 9.83
CA LEU A 123 4.47 11.35 10.10
C LEU A 123 3.48 11.70 11.21
N PRO A 124 2.18 11.79 10.89
CA PRO A 124 1.16 12.00 11.93
C PRO A 124 1.06 10.77 12.83
N ALA A 125 0.45 10.97 14.00
CA ALA A 125 0.06 9.88 14.88
C ALA A 125 -0.91 8.91 14.16
N MET A 126 -1.06 7.71 14.72
CA MET A 126 -2.09 6.78 14.30
C MET A 126 -3.47 7.45 14.44
N PHE A 127 -4.35 7.20 13.47
CA PHE A 127 -5.73 7.65 13.49
C PHE A 127 -6.67 6.50 13.16
N LYS A 128 -7.94 6.67 13.48
CA LYS A 128 -8.96 5.68 13.18
C LYS A 128 -9.99 6.25 12.22
N LEU A 129 -10.53 5.40 11.38
CA LEU A 129 -11.65 5.68 10.50
C LEU A 129 -12.84 4.83 10.92
N PHE A 130 -14.05 5.36 10.74
CA PHE A 130 -15.27 4.56 10.82
C PHE A 130 -15.35 3.63 9.61
N GLU A 131 -15.71 2.35 9.85
CA GLU A 131 -15.91 1.38 8.79
C GLU A 131 -17.30 0.74 8.83
N ARG A 132 -17.84 0.41 7.67
CA ARG A 132 -18.98 -0.49 7.47
C ARG A 132 -18.76 -1.29 6.20
N PHE A 133 -17.94 -2.34 6.29
CA PHE A 133 -17.57 -3.14 5.12
C PHE A 133 -18.75 -3.85 4.46
N SER A 134 -19.82 -4.15 5.20
CA SER A 134 -21.06 -4.70 4.63
C SER A 134 -21.71 -3.79 3.56
N SER A 135 -21.42 -2.50 3.60
CA SER A 135 -21.87 -1.51 2.61
C SER A 135 -20.71 -0.82 1.87
N SER A 136 -19.50 -1.38 1.95
CA SER A 136 -18.27 -0.82 1.35
C SER A 136 -18.05 0.65 1.72
N TYR A 137 -18.34 1.02 2.98
CA TYR A 137 -18.22 2.39 3.46
C TYR A 137 -17.04 2.53 4.41
N ILE A 138 -16.22 3.56 4.16
CA ILE A 138 -15.18 4.06 5.07
C ILE A 138 -15.35 5.57 5.16
N GLY A 139 -15.32 6.11 6.37
CA GLY A 139 -15.48 7.54 6.61
C GLY A 139 -14.78 8.01 7.89
N ASN A 140 -14.89 9.29 8.20
CA ASN A 140 -14.36 9.83 9.44
C ASN A 140 -15.17 9.31 10.65
N LEU A 141 -14.48 9.10 11.76
CA LEU A 141 -15.13 9.02 13.06
C LEU A 141 -15.72 10.40 13.35
N GLY A 142 -17.04 10.48 13.46
CA GLY A 142 -17.77 11.73 13.72
C GLY A 142 -17.43 12.36 15.07
#